data_4a383fd15819b0c2985a67102aabb33d
#
_entry.id   4a383fd15819b0c2985a67102aabb33d
#
_cell.length_a   1.000
_cell.length_b   1.000
_cell.length_c   1.000
_cell.angle_alpha   90.00
_cell.angle_beta   90.00
_cell.angle_gamma   90.00
#
_symmetry.space_group_name_H-M   'P 1'
#
loop_
_entity.id
_entity.type
_entity.pdbx_description
1 polymer ?
#
loop_
_entity_poly.entity_id
_entity_poly.type
_entity_poly.pdbx_seq_one_letter_code
_entity_poly.pdbx_strand_id
1 'polypeptide(L)'
;MSNAFNEVLSVRNSDFPLPNQVTISGADPVFSTRFRIGETCAAVLAGIGVAVSDIWAQRTGRRQNVFINVRHAAAALRSTGYALRPGEDGAWRSIVSKGHMAMRRITQPWPTKDGRWFLPHFGLPNLKARVLDVLKCEPN
;
A
#
# COMPACT_ATOMS: atom_id res chain seq x y z
N MET A 1 22.21 -5.43 -0.58
CA MET A 1 20.98 -4.65 -0.83
C MET A 1 20.11 -5.44 -1.80
N SER A 2 18.78 -5.40 -1.65
CA SER A 2 17.89 -6.13 -2.56
C SER A 2 17.90 -5.51 -3.95
N ASN A 3 17.68 -6.34 -4.99
CA ASN A 3 17.62 -5.86 -6.38
C ASN A 3 16.54 -4.77 -6.54
N ALA A 4 15.38 -4.97 -5.89
CA ALA A 4 14.28 -4.00 -5.89
C ALA A 4 14.66 -2.63 -5.31
N PHE A 5 15.51 -2.56 -4.29
CA PHE A 5 15.99 -1.29 -3.74
C PHE A 5 16.90 -0.56 -4.73
N ASN A 6 17.77 -1.28 -5.43
CA ASN A 6 18.63 -0.68 -6.44
C ASN A 6 17.80 -0.13 -7.63
N GLU A 7 16.74 -0.83 -8.04
CA GLU A 7 15.81 -0.34 -9.06
C GLU A 7 15.09 0.95 -8.62
N VAL A 8 14.61 1.02 -7.39
CA VAL A 8 13.99 2.24 -6.85
C VAL A 8 14.98 3.40 -6.84
N LEU A 9 16.23 3.15 -6.46
CA LEU A 9 17.27 4.19 -6.44
C LEU A 9 17.71 4.62 -7.83
N SER A 10 17.63 3.76 -8.85
CA SER A 10 18.00 4.10 -10.23
C SER A 10 17.16 5.23 -10.83
N VAL A 11 15.97 5.48 -10.27
CA VAL A 11 15.12 6.64 -10.64
C VAL A 11 15.72 7.96 -10.18
N ARG A 12 16.61 7.93 -9.17
CA ARG A 12 17.36 9.11 -8.75
C ARG A 12 18.50 9.37 -9.73
N ASN A 13 18.53 10.57 -10.27
CA ASN A 13 19.65 11.03 -11.07
C ASN A 13 20.76 11.63 -10.17
N SER A 14 21.17 10.91 -9.13
CA SER A 14 22.16 11.34 -8.14
C SER A 14 22.90 10.13 -7.56
N ASP A 15 24.02 10.39 -6.89
CA ASP A 15 24.85 9.37 -6.25
C ASP A 15 24.05 8.44 -5.33
N PHE A 16 24.48 7.18 -5.28
CA PHE A 16 23.91 6.18 -4.38
C PHE A 16 24.02 6.64 -2.90
N PRO A 17 23.13 6.13 -2.03
CA PRO A 17 23.26 6.40 -0.60
C PRO A 17 24.65 6.01 -0.12
N LEU A 18 25.13 6.69 0.93
CA LEU A 18 26.42 6.36 1.53
C LEU A 18 26.46 4.89 1.96
N PRO A 19 27.63 4.24 1.89
CA PRO A 19 27.78 2.90 2.43
C PRO A 19 27.17 2.81 3.85
N ASN A 20 26.40 1.77 4.11
CA ASN A 20 25.72 1.52 5.40
C ASN A 20 24.65 2.55 5.83
N GLN A 21 24.28 3.49 4.98
CA GLN A 21 23.18 4.42 5.28
C GLN A 21 21.83 3.72 5.36
N VAL A 22 21.62 2.65 4.61
CA VAL A 22 20.36 1.91 4.54
C VAL A 22 20.56 0.48 5.00
N THR A 23 19.73 0.06 5.95
CA THR A 23 19.64 -1.33 6.42
C THR A 23 18.22 -1.83 6.21
N ILE A 24 18.07 -2.89 5.41
CA ILE A 24 16.80 -3.61 5.23
C ILE A 24 16.96 -4.99 5.89
N SER A 25 16.07 -5.33 6.84
CA SER A 25 16.08 -6.59 7.59
C SER A 25 14.80 -7.40 7.35
N GLY A 26 14.92 -8.72 7.38
CA GLY A 26 13.83 -9.65 7.11
C GLY A 26 13.70 -9.99 5.62
N ALA A 27 12.77 -10.88 5.32
CA ALA A 27 12.51 -11.37 3.96
C ALA A 27 11.05 -11.79 3.80
N ASP A 28 10.58 -11.90 2.56
CA ASP A 28 9.33 -12.58 2.22
C ASP A 28 9.48 -14.12 2.33
N PRO A 29 8.38 -14.87 2.52
CA PRO A 29 6.99 -14.41 2.47
C PRO A 29 6.49 -13.85 3.82
N VAL A 30 5.95 -12.63 3.80
CA VAL A 30 5.20 -12.06 4.94
C VAL A 30 3.71 -12.34 4.79
N PHE A 31 3.20 -12.31 3.57
CA PHE A 31 1.85 -12.71 3.22
C PHE A 31 1.84 -14.06 2.51
N SER A 32 0.72 -14.78 2.59
CA SER A 32 0.52 -16.04 1.86
C SER A 32 0.28 -15.76 0.37
N THR A 33 1.35 -15.39 -0.34
CA THR A 33 1.37 -15.09 -1.77
C THR A 33 2.72 -15.43 -2.37
N ARG A 34 2.75 -15.71 -3.67
CA ARG A 34 4.00 -15.93 -4.42
C ARG A 34 4.77 -14.62 -4.72
N PHE A 35 4.13 -13.47 -4.51
CA PHE A 35 4.75 -12.17 -4.77
C PHE A 35 5.55 -11.70 -3.56
N ARG A 36 6.72 -11.12 -3.80
CA ARG A 36 7.60 -10.54 -2.78
C ARG A 36 7.14 -9.13 -2.38
N ILE A 37 5.93 -9.04 -1.84
CA ILE A 37 5.26 -7.77 -1.52
C ILE A 37 5.99 -7.03 -0.40
N GLY A 38 6.42 -7.75 0.63
CA GLY A 38 7.11 -7.16 1.78
C GLY A 38 8.45 -6.53 1.38
N GLU A 39 9.27 -7.24 0.61
CA GLU A 39 10.56 -6.73 0.14
C GLU A 39 10.40 -5.57 -0.85
N THR A 40 9.40 -5.63 -1.73
CA THR A 40 9.10 -4.51 -2.63
C THR A 40 8.70 -3.26 -1.85
N CYS A 41 7.81 -3.41 -0.87
CA CYS A 41 7.41 -2.31 0.01
C CYS A 41 8.60 -1.76 0.81
N ALA A 42 9.46 -2.65 1.34
CA ALA A 42 10.66 -2.24 2.07
C ALA A 42 11.61 -1.45 1.19
N ALA A 43 11.78 -1.84 -0.08
CA ALA A 43 12.60 -1.11 -1.05
C ALA A 43 12.06 0.30 -1.30
N VAL A 44 10.75 0.44 -1.50
CA VAL A 44 10.11 1.75 -1.72
C VAL A 44 10.25 2.65 -0.48
N LEU A 45 9.95 2.13 0.72
CA LEU A 45 10.09 2.89 1.96
C LEU A 45 11.55 3.29 2.24
N ALA A 46 12.51 2.42 1.92
CA ALA A 46 13.92 2.76 2.02
C ALA A 46 14.30 3.90 1.06
N GLY A 47 13.82 3.87 -0.18
CA GLY A 47 14.00 4.96 -1.14
C GLY A 47 13.43 6.29 -0.66
N ILE A 48 12.22 6.28 -0.07
CA ILE A 48 11.63 7.46 0.57
C ILE A 48 12.50 7.93 1.73
N GLY A 49 12.97 7.03 2.58
CA GLY A 49 13.85 7.35 3.71
C GLY A 49 15.14 8.02 3.27
N VAL A 50 15.76 7.56 2.20
CA VAL A 50 16.95 8.19 1.60
C VAL A 50 16.64 9.59 1.11
N ALA A 51 15.53 9.80 0.38
CA ALA A 51 15.13 11.12 -0.09
C ALA A 51 14.87 12.10 1.04
N VAL A 52 14.20 11.65 2.11
CA VAL A 52 14.00 12.47 3.33
C VAL A 52 15.33 12.80 4.00
N SER A 53 16.26 11.84 4.10
CA SER A 53 17.60 12.07 4.64
C SER A 53 18.39 13.09 3.84
N ASP A 54 18.24 13.13 2.50
CA ASP A 54 18.89 14.14 1.67
C ASP A 54 18.33 15.54 1.93
N ILE A 55 17.00 15.67 2.00
CA ILE A 55 16.36 16.95 2.34
C ILE A 55 16.81 17.44 3.74
N TRP A 56 16.89 16.50 4.68
CA TRP A 56 17.39 16.80 6.02
C TRP A 56 18.84 17.26 6.00
N ALA A 57 19.70 16.59 5.22
CA ALA A 57 21.11 16.95 5.08
C ALA A 57 21.29 18.33 4.46
N GLN A 58 20.49 18.70 3.46
CA GLN A 58 20.50 20.03 2.87
C GLN A 58 20.18 21.13 3.89
N ARG A 59 19.27 20.85 4.84
CA ARG A 59 18.84 21.82 5.86
C ARG A 59 19.75 21.89 7.07
N THR A 60 20.40 20.79 7.43
CA THR A 60 21.10 20.68 8.71
C THR A 60 22.57 20.30 8.62
N GLY A 61 23.06 19.95 7.42
CA GLY A 61 24.38 19.39 7.21
C GLY A 61 24.54 17.94 7.69
N ARG A 62 23.51 17.30 8.24
CA ARG A 62 23.57 15.95 8.82
C ARG A 62 22.70 14.97 8.05
N ARG A 63 23.23 13.78 7.76
CA ARG A 63 22.48 12.65 7.17
C ARG A 63 21.86 11.77 8.26
N GLN A 64 20.79 11.10 7.88
CA GLN A 64 20.10 10.11 8.73
C GLN A 64 20.37 8.71 8.20
N ASN A 65 20.46 7.72 9.11
CA ASN A 65 20.43 6.33 8.76
C ASN A 65 18.98 5.85 8.61
N VAL A 66 18.76 4.96 7.66
CA VAL A 66 17.43 4.42 7.33
C VAL A 66 17.40 2.93 7.67
N PHE A 67 16.49 2.55 8.57
CA PHE A 67 16.29 1.15 8.97
C PHE A 67 14.88 0.72 8.59
N ILE A 68 14.77 -0.31 7.77
CA ILE A 68 13.49 -0.85 7.32
C ILE A 68 13.42 -2.34 7.67
N ASN A 69 12.32 -2.76 8.30
CA ASN A 69 11.99 -4.16 8.49
C ASN A 69 10.92 -4.58 7.48
N VAL A 70 11.17 -5.66 6.74
CA VAL A 70 10.29 -6.16 5.66
C VAL A 70 8.88 -6.47 6.18
N ARG A 71 8.75 -7.06 7.38
CA ARG A 71 7.45 -7.36 8.00
C ARG A 71 6.68 -6.09 8.35
N HIS A 72 7.36 -5.08 8.89
CA HIS A 72 6.74 -3.78 9.20
C HIS A 72 6.35 -3.04 7.91
N ALA A 73 7.17 -3.10 6.88
CA ALA A 73 6.85 -2.54 5.56
C ALA A 73 5.60 -3.19 4.96
N ALA A 74 5.50 -4.52 5.00
CA ALA A 74 4.31 -5.25 4.57
C ALA A 74 3.07 -4.87 5.39
N ALA A 75 3.22 -4.71 6.71
CA ALA A 75 2.13 -4.27 7.58
C ALA A 75 1.62 -2.87 7.20
N ALA A 76 2.51 -1.94 6.83
CA ALA A 76 2.14 -0.58 6.42
C ALA A 76 1.17 -0.57 5.22
N LEU A 77 1.26 -1.53 4.30
CA LEU A 77 0.32 -1.67 3.17
C LEU A 77 -1.11 -2.01 3.61
N ARG A 78 -1.30 -2.55 4.81
CA ARG A 78 -2.59 -2.88 5.41
C ARG A 78 -3.00 -1.91 6.52
N SER A 79 -2.43 -0.73 6.58
CA SER A 79 -2.64 0.24 7.66
C SER A 79 -4.12 0.49 7.99
N THR A 80 -4.98 0.56 6.97
CA THR A 80 -6.44 0.73 7.15
C THR A 80 -7.11 -0.48 7.82
N GLY A 81 -6.51 -1.68 7.73
CA GLY A 81 -7.02 -2.90 8.34
C GLY A 81 -6.72 -3.03 9.84
N TYR A 82 -5.80 -2.22 10.35
CA TYR A 82 -5.40 -2.26 11.77
C TYR A 82 -6.05 -1.16 12.61
N ALA A 83 -6.71 -0.20 11.98
CA ALA A 83 -7.36 0.87 12.71
C ALA A 83 -8.65 0.34 13.37
N LEU A 84 -8.69 0.40 14.70
CA LEU A 84 -9.79 -0.02 15.51
C LEU A 84 -10.29 1.16 16.36
N ARG A 85 -11.55 1.14 16.77
CA ARG A 85 -12.14 2.04 17.76
C ARG A 85 -12.86 1.25 18.84
N PRO A 86 -12.92 1.72 20.09
CA PRO A 86 -13.75 1.13 21.11
C PRO A 86 -15.23 1.34 20.75
N GLY A 87 -16.05 0.30 20.92
CA GLY A 87 -17.50 0.38 20.92
C GLY A 87 -18.02 0.82 22.30
N GLU A 88 -19.32 1.09 22.39
CA GLU A 88 -20.00 1.44 23.66
C GLU A 88 -19.88 0.34 24.72
N ASP A 89 -19.75 -0.91 24.28
CA ASP A 89 -19.52 -2.10 25.13
C ASP A 89 -18.05 -2.35 25.46
N GLY A 90 -17.14 -1.43 25.11
CA GLY A 90 -15.69 -1.56 25.31
C GLY A 90 -14.99 -2.50 24.33
N ALA A 91 -15.70 -3.22 23.47
CA ALA A 91 -15.07 -4.11 22.47
C ALA A 91 -14.45 -3.31 21.32
N TRP A 92 -13.23 -3.65 20.95
CA TRP A 92 -12.52 -3.02 19.82
C TRP A 92 -13.11 -3.49 18.47
N ARG A 93 -13.50 -2.54 17.64
CA ARG A 93 -14.09 -2.79 16.33
C ARG A 93 -13.35 -2.06 15.22
N SER A 94 -13.33 -2.66 14.04
CA SER A 94 -12.79 -1.99 12.85
C SER A 94 -13.53 -0.67 12.61
N ILE A 95 -12.77 0.37 12.24
CA ILE A 95 -13.32 1.66 11.82
C ILE A 95 -14.00 1.59 10.44
N VAL A 96 -13.82 0.49 9.72
CA VAL A 96 -14.40 0.30 8.38
C VAL A 96 -15.92 0.18 8.50
N SER A 97 -16.67 1.10 7.87
CA SER A 97 -18.13 1.12 7.90
C SER A 97 -18.74 -0.09 7.16
N LYS A 98 -19.97 -0.44 7.52
CA LYS A 98 -20.73 -1.49 6.82
C LYS A 98 -20.88 -1.18 5.32
N GLY A 99 -21.09 0.11 4.96
CA GLY A 99 -21.17 0.55 3.57
C GLY A 99 -19.87 0.33 2.81
N HIS A 100 -18.71 0.61 3.44
CA HIS A 100 -17.41 0.32 2.84
C HIS A 100 -17.18 -1.19 2.65
N MET A 101 -17.60 -2.00 3.59
CA MET A 101 -17.54 -3.47 3.46
C MET A 101 -18.43 -3.99 2.32
N ALA A 102 -19.65 -3.46 2.18
CA ALA A 102 -20.53 -3.79 1.06
C ALA A 102 -19.93 -3.37 -0.28
N MET A 103 -19.37 -2.15 -0.36
CA MET A 103 -18.70 -1.65 -1.56
C MET A 103 -17.54 -2.57 -1.98
N ARG A 104 -16.72 -3.05 -1.04
CA ARG A 104 -15.60 -3.95 -1.33
C ARG A 104 -16.03 -5.27 -1.97
N ARG A 105 -17.23 -5.77 -1.67
CA ARG A 105 -17.76 -7.00 -2.26
C ARG A 105 -18.03 -6.87 -3.75
N ILE A 106 -18.44 -5.70 -4.21
CA ILE A 106 -18.75 -5.42 -5.61
C ILE A 106 -17.58 -4.79 -6.37
N THR A 107 -16.64 -4.15 -5.67
CA THR A 107 -15.40 -3.62 -6.26
C THR A 107 -14.38 -4.74 -6.38
N GLN A 108 -14.57 -5.60 -7.36
CA GLN A 108 -13.69 -6.71 -7.70
C GLN A 108 -13.73 -6.98 -9.21
N PRO A 109 -12.74 -7.69 -9.77
CA PRO A 109 -12.80 -8.05 -11.19
C PRO A 109 -14.00 -8.94 -11.50
N TRP A 110 -14.76 -8.55 -12.53
CA TRP A 110 -15.90 -9.31 -13.06
C TRP A 110 -15.62 -9.72 -14.50
N PRO A 111 -15.92 -10.97 -14.90
CA PRO A 111 -15.80 -11.37 -16.30
C PRO A 111 -16.89 -10.69 -17.12
N THR A 112 -16.53 -10.25 -18.32
CA THR A 112 -17.45 -9.72 -19.32
C THR A 112 -17.85 -10.81 -20.34
N LYS A 113 -18.98 -10.59 -21.06
CA LYS A 113 -19.50 -11.55 -22.03
C LYS A 113 -18.49 -11.90 -23.15
N ASP A 114 -17.59 -10.97 -23.47
CA ASP A 114 -16.56 -11.13 -24.50
C ASP A 114 -15.25 -11.76 -23.97
N GLY A 115 -15.25 -12.31 -22.76
CA GLY A 115 -14.10 -12.98 -22.14
C GLY A 115 -13.06 -12.06 -21.53
N ARG A 116 -13.28 -10.74 -21.53
CA ARG A 116 -12.42 -9.79 -20.85
C ARG A 116 -12.81 -9.63 -19.38
N TRP A 117 -12.09 -8.78 -18.64
CA TRP A 117 -12.36 -8.46 -17.27
C TRP A 117 -12.66 -6.99 -17.10
N PHE A 118 -13.58 -6.67 -16.21
CA PHE A 118 -13.97 -5.32 -15.84
C PHE A 118 -13.86 -5.16 -14.32
N LEU A 119 -13.21 -4.06 -13.86
CA LEU A 119 -13.12 -3.70 -12.45
C LEU A 119 -13.95 -2.44 -12.20
N PRO A 120 -15.20 -2.56 -11.71
CA PRO A 120 -15.99 -1.41 -11.32
C PRO A 120 -15.47 -0.82 -10.03
N HIS A 121 -15.50 0.50 -9.89
CA HIS A 121 -15.18 1.19 -8.65
C HIS A 121 -16.41 1.96 -8.14
N PHE A 122 -17.06 1.42 -7.12
CA PHE A 122 -18.29 1.97 -6.55
C PHE A 122 -18.06 2.74 -5.24
N GLY A 123 -16.92 3.40 -5.11
CA GLY A 123 -16.53 4.13 -3.89
C GLY A 123 -17.46 5.28 -3.53
N LEU A 124 -18.18 5.85 -4.51
CA LEU A 124 -19.13 6.94 -4.31
C LEU A 124 -20.54 6.51 -4.76
N PRO A 125 -21.58 6.76 -3.94
CA PRO A 125 -22.97 6.33 -4.24
C PRO A 125 -23.50 6.84 -5.58
N ASN A 126 -23.19 8.10 -5.93
CA ASN A 126 -23.59 8.71 -7.20
C ASN A 126 -22.93 8.04 -8.42
N LEU A 127 -21.68 7.59 -8.30
CA LEU A 127 -21.01 6.85 -9.37
C LEU A 127 -21.59 5.45 -9.50
N LYS A 128 -21.87 4.78 -8.38
CA LYS A 128 -22.56 3.48 -8.36
C LYS A 128 -23.89 3.58 -9.10
N ALA A 129 -24.73 4.56 -8.77
CA ALA A 129 -26.04 4.75 -9.39
C ALA A 129 -25.94 4.91 -10.93
N ARG A 130 -25.00 5.73 -11.40
CA ARG A 130 -24.76 5.94 -12.85
C ARG A 130 -24.32 4.66 -13.56
N VAL A 131 -23.45 3.85 -12.96
CA VAL A 131 -23.00 2.58 -13.54
C VAL A 131 -24.16 1.60 -13.58
N LEU A 132 -24.95 1.47 -12.51
CA LEU A 132 -26.11 0.57 -12.46
C LEU A 132 -27.17 0.97 -13.48
N ASP A 133 -27.39 2.27 -13.70
CA ASP A 133 -28.29 2.75 -14.74
C ASP A 133 -27.85 2.34 -16.14
N VAL A 134 -26.55 2.47 -16.45
CA VAL A 134 -25.99 2.00 -17.73
C VAL A 134 -26.14 0.50 -17.89
N LEU A 135 -25.88 -0.27 -16.83
CA LEU A 135 -25.99 -1.73 -16.83
C LEU A 135 -27.43 -2.23 -16.77
N LYS A 136 -28.41 -1.35 -16.53
CA LYS A 136 -29.82 -1.69 -16.28
C LYS A 136 -30.00 -2.73 -15.17
N CYS A 137 -29.22 -2.58 -14.09
CA CYS A 137 -29.26 -3.44 -12.92
C CYS A 137 -29.89 -2.68 -11.74
N GLU A 138 -30.71 -3.42 -10.96
CA GLU A 138 -31.23 -2.89 -9.71
C GLU A 138 -30.13 -2.77 -8.64
N PRO A 139 -30.16 -1.76 -7.77
CA PRO A 139 -29.23 -1.60 -6.67
C PRO A 139 -29.52 -2.62 -5.57
N ASN A 140 -28.80 -3.72 -5.54
CA ASN A 140 -28.84 -4.71 -4.47
C ASN A 140 -27.87 -4.39 -3.34
#